data_1f5b68a208356a077a6c5e7f06057d6f
#
_entry.id   1f5b68a208356a077a6c5e7f06057d6f
#
_cell.length_a   1.000
_cell.length_b   1.000
_cell.length_c   1.000
_cell.angle_alpha   90.00
_cell.angle_beta   90.00
_cell.angle_gamma   90.00
#
_symmetry.space_group_name_H-M   'P 1'
#
loop_
_entity.id
_entity.type
_entity.pdbx_description
1 polymer ?
#
loop_
_entity_poly.entity_id
_entity_poly.type
_entity_poly.pdbx_seq_one_letter_code
_entity_poly.pdbx_strand_id
1 'polypeptide(L)'
;MIRIEIERLILRPFSDGDLSALFMLLSDEEVTAFLPMFPLKDMAEARSYLRYIETWIRNGGFYYAICLKDSDLAVGCIHVSGDDSHDLGYCIRKEFWHNGFCTESCRAVVDLLRRMGLPYI
;
A
#
# COMPACT_ATOMS: atom_id res chain seq x y z
N MET A 1 6.69 -0.40 11.51
CA MET A 1 5.28 -0.84 11.34
C MET A 1 5.18 -2.34 11.51
N ILE A 2 4.05 -2.81 12.00
CA ILE A 2 3.80 -4.23 12.22
C ILE A 2 3.50 -4.92 10.89
N ARG A 3 4.20 -6.02 10.63
CA ARG A 3 3.93 -6.89 9.47
C ARG A 3 2.67 -7.70 9.75
N ILE A 4 1.77 -7.79 8.76
CA ILE A 4 0.53 -8.54 8.87
C ILE A 4 0.57 -9.69 7.88
N GLU A 5 0.41 -10.92 8.36
CA GLU A 5 0.25 -12.09 7.49
C GLU A 5 -1.20 -12.54 7.50
N ILE A 6 -1.78 -12.67 6.31
CA ILE A 6 -3.11 -13.23 6.12
C ILE A 6 -3.01 -14.40 5.13
N GLU A 7 -4.11 -15.04 4.81
CA GLU A 7 -4.08 -16.33 4.12
C GLU A 7 -3.24 -16.34 2.84
N ARG A 8 -3.43 -15.33 1.98
CA ARG A 8 -2.77 -15.27 0.67
C ARG A 8 -1.75 -14.15 0.55
N LEU A 9 -1.72 -13.23 1.49
CA LEU A 9 -1.00 -11.98 1.38
C LEU A 9 -0.16 -11.69 2.61
N ILE A 10 0.87 -10.87 2.40
CA ILE A 10 1.66 -10.26 3.47
C ILE A 10 1.54 -8.76 3.29
N LEU A 11 1.18 -8.06 4.37
CA LEU A 11 1.20 -6.60 4.40
C LEU A 11 2.42 -6.17 5.21
N ARG A 12 3.33 -5.45 4.57
CA ARG A 12 4.58 -5.01 5.19
C ARG A 12 4.99 -3.65 4.65
N PRO A 13 5.90 -2.93 5.33
CA PRO A 13 6.43 -1.70 4.77
C PRO A 13 7.15 -1.93 3.45
N PHE A 14 7.11 -0.94 2.57
CA PHE A 14 7.96 -0.94 1.38
C PHE A 14 9.42 -0.75 1.78
N SER A 15 10.31 -1.35 1.01
CA SER A 15 11.75 -1.21 1.17
C SER A 15 12.42 -0.89 -0.17
N ASP A 16 13.71 -0.61 -0.15
CA ASP A 16 14.45 -0.33 -1.39
C ASP A 16 14.42 -1.51 -2.37
N GLY A 17 14.28 -2.72 -1.87
CA GLY A 17 14.12 -3.92 -2.70
C GLY A 17 12.82 -3.96 -3.48
N ASP A 18 11.85 -3.12 -3.14
CA ASP A 18 10.55 -3.07 -3.81
C ASP A 18 10.47 -2.01 -4.90
N LEU A 19 11.56 -1.29 -5.19
CA LEU A 19 11.51 -0.16 -6.15
C LEU A 19 10.96 -0.57 -7.52
N SER A 20 11.40 -1.69 -8.07
CA SER A 20 10.89 -2.16 -9.36
C SER A 20 9.40 -2.47 -9.31
N ALA A 21 8.96 -3.15 -8.25
CA ALA A 21 7.55 -3.48 -8.07
C ALA A 21 6.70 -2.21 -7.86
N LEU A 22 7.20 -1.26 -7.09
CA LEU A 22 6.55 0.02 -6.87
C LEU A 22 6.40 0.79 -8.18
N PHE A 23 7.46 0.82 -8.99
CA PHE A 23 7.41 1.46 -10.29
C PHE A 23 6.38 0.79 -11.22
N MET A 24 6.39 -0.53 -11.29
CA MET A 24 5.43 -1.26 -12.12
C MET A 24 4.00 -1.00 -11.70
N LEU A 25 3.75 -0.93 -10.40
CA LEU A 25 2.42 -0.65 -9.86
C LEU A 25 1.95 0.76 -10.20
N LEU A 26 2.78 1.76 -9.94
CA LEU A 26 2.38 3.17 -9.99
C LEU A 26 2.73 3.86 -11.30
N SER A 27 3.31 3.16 -12.27
CA SER A 27 3.46 3.65 -13.64
C SER A 27 2.26 3.32 -14.53
N ASP A 28 1.35 2.49 -14.05
CA ASP A 28 0.15 2.09 -14.78
C ASP A 28 -0.95 3.14 -14.60
N GLU A 29 -1.38 3.75 -15.72
CA GLU A 29 -2.41 4.78 -15.71
C GLU A 29 -3.75 4.28 -15.17
N GLU A 30 -4.10 3.02 -15.42
CA GLU A 30 -5.34 2.45 -14.92
C GLU A 30 -5.33 2.29 -13.42
N VAL A 31 -4.17 2.01 -12.83
CA VAL A 31 -4.00 1.90 -11.38
C VAL A 31 -4.03 3.28 -10.74
N THR A 32 -3.23 4.21 -11.27
CA THR A 32 -3.11 5.55 -10.67
C THR A 32 -4.35 6.42 -10.89
N ALA A 33 -5.25 6.03 -11.81
CA ALA A 33 -6.52 6.74 -11.99
C ALA A 33 -7.36 6.83 -10.71
N PHE A 34 -7.16 5.91 -9.75
CA PHE A 34 -7.86 5.89 -8.47
C PHE A 34 -7.10 6.60 -7.36
N LEU A 35 -5.95 7.19 -7.65
CA LEU A 35 -5.08 7.83 -6.69
C LEU A 35 -4.87 9.30 -7.07
N PRO A 36 -4.63 10.18 -6.08
CA PRO A 36 -4.38 11.60 -6.37
C PRO A 36 -2.93 11.82 -6.83
N MET A 37 -2.55 11.16 -7.92
CA MET A 37 -1.18 11.25 -8.44
C MET A 37 -1.15 10.98 -9.94
N PHE A 38 -0.11 11.48 -10.60
CA PHE A 38 0.20 11.10 -11.97
C PHE A 38 1.03 9.81 -11.96
N PRO A 39 0.96 8.99 -13.04
CA PRO A 39 1.80 7.81 -13.12
C PRO A 39 3.28 8.13 -13.04
N LEU A 40 4.05 7.27 -12.37
CA LEU A 40 5.50 7.41 -12.27
C LEU A 40 6.12 7.20 -13.66
N LYS A 41 7.08 8.04 -14.01
CA LYS A 41 7.70 8.05 -15.34
C LYS A 41 8.98 7.22 -15.40
N ASP A 42 9.71 7.11 -14.30
CA ASP A 42 11.00 6.44 -14.25
C ASP A 42 11.35 5.99 -12.83
N MET A 43 12.47 5.31 -12.70
CA MET A 43 12.92 4.80 -11.40
C MET A 43 13.32 5.90 -10.42
N ALA A 44 13.75 7.05 -10.92
CA ALA A 44 14.07 8.19 -10.05
C ALA A 44 12.80 8.69 -9.35
N GLU A 45 11.68 8.75 -10.08
CA GLU A 45 10.39 9.10 -9.48
C GLU A 45 9.93 8.04 -8.49
N ALA A 46 10.19 6.76 -8.77
CA ALA A 46 9.86 5.69 -7.84
C ALA A 46 10.64 5.83 -6.52
N ARG A 47 11.92 6.18 -6.59
CA ARG A 47 12.72 6.43 -5.38
C ARG A 47 12.19 7.61 -4.58
N SER A 48 11.83 8.69 -5.28
CA SER A 48 11.22 9.86 -4.62
C SER A 48 9.90 9.49 -3.95
N TYR A 49 9.09 8.66 -4.60
CA TYR A 49 7.83 8.21 -4.04
C TYR A 49 8.04 7.33 -2.80
N LEU A 50 9.07 6.48 -2.81
CA LEU A 50 9.40 5.68 -1.63
C LEU A 50 9.77 6.58 -0.44
N ARG A 51 10.50 7.67 -0.67
CA ARG A 51 10.81 8.65 0.40
C ARG A 51 9.55 9.36 0.88
N TYR A 52 8.63 9.65 -0.01
CA TYR A 52 7.32 10.18 0.35
C TYR A 52 6.56 9.20 1.27
N ILE A 53 6.57 7.91 0.95
CA ILE A 53 5.96 6.88 1.80
C ILE A 53 6.59 6.88 3.20
N GLU A 54 7.90 6.97 3.29
CA GLU A 54 8.60 7.05 4.58
C GLU A 54 8.18 8.27 5.40
N THR A 55 8.01 9.41 4.74
CA THR A 55 7.52 10.63 5.38
C THR A 55 6.08 10.46 5.88
N TRP A 56 5.23 9.81 5.08
CA TRP A 56 3.86 9.50 5.45
C TRP A 56 3.81 8.69 6.75
N ILE A 57 4.67 7.69 6.88
CA ILE A 57 4.74 6.84 8.08
C ILE A 57 5.25 7.65 9.27
N ARG A 58 6.27 8.50 9.08
CA ARG A 58 6.79 9.35 10.15
C ARG A 58 5.75 10.33 10.69
N ASN A 59 4.82 10.74 9.85
CA ASN A 59 3.73 11.65 10.24
C ASN A 59 2.52 10.93 10.86
N GLY A 60 2.69 9.67 11.26
CA GLY A 60 1.66 8.90 11.96
C GLY A 60 0.74 8.09 11.08
N GLY A 61 0.95 8.11 9.77
CA GLY A 61 0.16 7.31 8.85
C GLY A 61 0.63 5.87 8.75
N PHE A 62 -0.18 5.05 8.10
CA PHE A 62 0.15 3.67 7.78
C PHE A 62 0.27 3.53 6.27
N TYR A 63 1.28 2.82 5.80
CA TYR A 63 1.48 2.59 4.38
C TYR A 63 2.10 1.22 4.18
N TYR A 64 1.28 0.28 3.71
CA TYR A 64 1.70 -1.10 3.52
C TYR A 64 1.82 -1.46 2.06
N ALA A 65 2.86 -2.22 1.72
CA ALA A 65 2.89 -2.99 0.49
C ALA A 65 1.98 -4.20 0.65
N ILE A 66 1.16 -4.49 -0.34
CA ILE A 66 0.38 -5.72 -0.42
C ILE A 66 1.21 -6.71 -1.24
N CYS A 67 1.68 -7.77 -0.60
CA CYS A 67 2.60 -8.72 -1.23
C CYS A 67 1.99 -10.10 -1.33
N LEU A 68 2.30 -10.81 -2.41
CA LEU A 68 1.92 -12.21 -2.54
C LEU A 68 2.73 -13.03 -1.54
N LYS A 69 2.06 -13.89 -0.78
CA LYS A 69 2.70 -14.66 0.28
C LYS A 69 3.78 -15.60 -0.23
N ASP A 70 3.56 -16.18 -1.42
CA ASP A 70 4.46 -17.17 -1.99
C ASP A 70 5.81 -16.58 -2.45
N SER A 71 5.80 -15.35 -2.97
CA SER A 71 6.97 -14.74 -3.60
C SER A 71 7.47 -13.49 -2.89
N ASP A 72 6.67 -12.94 -1.97
CA ASP A 72 6.91 -11.64 -1.34
C ASP A 72 6.94 -10.48 -2.36
N LEU A 73 6.36 -10.69 -3.54
CA LEU A 73 6.29 -9.66 -4.57
C LEU A 73 5.20 -8.65 -4.23
N ALA A 74 5.56 -7.37 -4.18
CA ALA A 74 4.61 -6.28 -3.95
C ALA A 74 3.73 -6.09 -5.20
N VAL A 75 2.43 -6.27 -5.05
CA VAL A 75 1.44 -6.16 -6.12
C VAL A 75 0.42 -5.05 -5.89
N GLY A 76 0.50 -4.38 -4.75
CA GLY A 76 -0.40 -3.29 -4.42
C GLY A 76 0.05 -2.53 -3.21
N CYS A 77 -0.77 -1.57 -2.82
CA CYS A 77 -0.53 -0.79 -1.61
C CYS A 77 -1.85 -0.51 -0.90
N ILE A 78 -1.76 -0.29 0.41
CA ILE A 78 -2.88 0.17 1.22
C ILE A 78 -2.33 1.14 2.24
N HIS A 79 -2.98 2.29 2.39
CA HIS A 79 -2.49 3.33 3.28
C HIS A 79 -3.64 4.02 4.00
N VAL A 80 -3.32 4.55 5.19
CA VAL A 80 -4.25 5.31 6.02
C VAL A 80 -3.54 6.59 6.44
N SER A 81 -4.21 7.73 6.29
CA SER A 81 -3.62 9.01 6.66
C SER A 81 -3.40 9.13 8.17
N GLY A 82 -2.37 9.87 8.56
CA GLY A 82 -2.05 10.10 9.97
C GLY A 82 -2.82 11.24 10.61
N ASP A 83 -3.69 11.91 9.87
CA ASP A 83 -4.52 12.99 10.38
C ASP A 83 -5.85 12.45 10.96
N ASP A 84 -6.68 13.35 11.45
CA ASP A 84 -7.93 12.97 12.11
C ASP A 84 -8.95 12.30 11.18
N SER A 85 -8.79 12.45 9.87
CA SER A 85 -9.70 11.83 8.90
C SER A 85 -9.51 10.32 8.81
N HIS A 86 -8.28 9.83 9.02
CA HIS A 86 -7.92 8.42 8.86
C HIS A 86 -8.40 7.87 7.51
N ASP A 87 -8.20 8.64 6.45
CA ASP A 87 -8.62 8.23 5.12
C ASP A 87 -7.83 7.03 4.65
N LEU A 88 -8.55 6.03 4.17
CA LEU A 88 -7.99 4.79 3.67
C LEU A 88 -7.96 4.83 2.14
N GLY A 89 -6.79 4.57 1.57
CA GLY A 89 -6.63 4.44 0.13
C GLY A 89 -5.92 3.13 -0.20
N TYR A 90 -6.15 2.64 -1.40
CA TYR A 90 -5.52 1.40 -1.83
C TYR A 90 -5.42 1.35 -3.35
N CYS A 91 -4.49 0.52 -3.83
CA CYS A 91 -4.41 0.18 -5.24
C CYS A 91 -3.84 -1.23 -5.37
N ILE A 92 -4.07 -1.85 -6.52
CA ILE A 92 -3.50 -3.16 -6.81
C ILE A 92 -3.24 -3.25 -8.31
N ARG A 93 -2.22 -4.02 -8.72
CA ARG A 93 -1.93 -4.25 -10.12
C ARG A 93 -3.15 -4.88 -10.80
N LYS A 94 -3.47 -4.42 -11.99
CA LYS A 94 -4.71 -4.84 -12.68
C LYS A 94 -4.79 -6.34 -12.93
N GLU A 95 -3.65 -7.03 -13.06
CA GLU A 95 -3.61 -8.49 -13.22
C GLU A 95 -4.21 -9.23 -12.03
N PHE A 96 -4.30 -8.56 -10.87
CA PHE A 96 -4.81 -9.14 -9.63
C PHE A 96 -6.18 -8.57 -9.23
N TRP A 97 -6.81 -7.79 -10.10
CA TRP A 97 -8.16 -7.32 -9.84
C TRP A 97 -9.14 -8.49 -9.81
N HIS A 98 -10.21 -8.35 -9.05
CA HIS A 98 -11.27 -9.37 -8.89
C HIS A 98 -10.84 -10.64 -8.17
N ASN A 99 -9.71 -10.60 -7.44
CA ASN A 99 -9.24 -11.71 -6.61
C ASN A 99 -9.56 -11.56 -5.13
N GLY A 100 -10.20 -10.47 -4.74
CA GLY A 100 -10.51 -10.21 -3.34
C GLY A 100 -9.34 -9.71 -2.50
N PHE A 101 -8.20 -9.43 -3.10
CA PHE A 101 -7.00 -8.99 -2.37
C PHE A 101 -7.21 -7.64 -1.67
N CYS A 102 -7.89 -6.70 -2.31
CA CYS A 102 -8.20 -5.41 -1.68
C CYS A 102 -9.10 -5.60 -0.46
N THR A 103 -10.12 -6.44 -0.58
CA THR A 103 -11.05 -6.71 0.53
C THR A 103 -10.31 -7.34 1.71
N GLU A 104 -9.48 -8.35 1.46
CA GLU A 104 -8.70 -9.00 2.51
C GLU A 104 -7.76 -8.02 3.19
N SER A 105 -7.07 -7.20 2.40
CA SER A 105 -6.11 -6.21 2.91
C SER A 105 -6.81 -5.13 3.73
N CYS A 106 -7.94 -4.61 3.25
CA CYS A 106 -8.72 -3.62 3.99
C CYS A 106 -9.20 -4.15 5.32
N ARG A 107 -9.73 -5.38 5.34
CA ARG A 107 -10.17 -6.02 6.60
C ARG A 107 -9.02 -6.14 7.59
N ALA A 108 -7.87 -6.61 7.14
CA ALA A 108 -6.72 -6.79 8.01
C ALA A 108 -6.25 -5.46 8.61
N VAL A 109 -6.18 -4.41 7.80
CA VAL A 109 -5.76 -3.08 8.26
C VAL A 109 -6.78 -2.47 9.20
N VAL A 110 -8.06 -2.55 8.87
CA VAL A 110 -9.14 -2.04 9.75
C VAL A 110 -9.10 -2.74 11.10
N ASP A 111 -8.94 -4.07 11.12
CA ASP A 111 -8.84 -4.82 12.37
C ASP A 111 -7.63 -4.39 13.20
N LEU A 112 -6.48 -4.19 12.56
CA LEU A 112 -5.28 -3.71 13.25
C LEU A 112 -5.53 -2.35 13.89
N LEU A 113 -6.09 -1.41 13.13
CA LEU A 113 -6.31 -0.05 13.62
C LEU A 113 -7.33 0.00 14.74
N ARG A 114 -8.36 -0.84 14.68
CA ARG A 114 -9.34 -0.95 15.78
C ARG A 114 -8.69 -1.48 17.05
N ARG A 115 -7.81 -2.47 16.94
CA ARG A 115 -7.05 -2.98 18.10
C ARG A 115 -6.15 -1.92 18.70
N MET A 116 -5.69 -0.95 17.89
CA MET A 116 -4.89 0.18 18.35
C MET A 116 -5.73 1.32 18.91
N GLY A 117 -7.05 1.18 18.95
CA GLY A 117 -7.94 2.17 19.50
C GLY A 117 -8.37 3.27 18.56
N LEU A 118 -8.21 3.08 17.25
CA LEU A 118 -8.63 4.05 16.23
C LEU A 118 -10.01 3.67 15.70
N PRO A 119 -11.08 4.39 16.13
CA PRO A 119 -12.45 4.01 15.80
C PRO A 119 -12.94 4.45 14.42
N TYR A 120 -12.19 5.27 13.71
CA TYR A 120 -12.61 5.84 12.42
C TYR A 120 -11.70 5.39 11.29
N ILE A 121 -12.27 4.71 10.34
CA ILE A 121 -11.59 4.40 9.09
C ILE A 121 -12.59 4.61 7.94
#